data_b5642b0e46d9cdda6281b2a10c462226
#
_entry.id   b5642b0e46d9cdda6281b2a10c462226
#
_cell.length_a   1.000
_cell.length_b   1.000
_cell.length_c   1.000
_cell.angle_alpha   90.00
_cell.angle_beta   90.00
_cell.angle_gamma   90.00
#
_symmetry.space_group_name_H-M   'P 1'
#
loop_
_entity.id
_entity.type
_entity.pdbx_description
1 polymer ?
#
loop_
_entity_poly.entity_id
_entity_poly.type
_entity_poly.pdbx_seq_one_letter_code
_entity_poly.pdbx_strand_id
1 'polypeptide(L)'
;MPSHEPTDVEPTAAIGAPTTLDEHADCSIARALEIIGDRWTILILRDAFRGIRRFDELRRDLDIARPVLADRLRKLVDAGVLQKIEYQAHPVRYEYRLTPMGIELSPALVALMRWGDRYLSDGNAPTVLVHEPCGHELEQGFWCETCRQTFRPTAIASRPGTAATPAATTRRGAHAHR
;
A
#
# COMPACT_ATOMS: atom_id res chain seq x y z
N MET A 1 42.89 -7.77 15.89
CA MET A 1 41.44 -7.89 16.10
C MET A 1 40.98 -6.69 16.90
N PRO A 2 40.42 -5.65 16.34
CA PRO A 2 39.81 -4.56 17.11
C PRO A 2 38.36 -4.92 17.43
N SER A 3 38.03 -4.91 18.70
CA SER A 3 36.74 -5.14 19.30
C SER A 3 35.80 -3.97 18.92
N HIS A 4 34.69 -4.26 18.27
CA HIS A 4 33.64 -3.28 17.93
C HIS A 4 32.73 -3.15 19.16
N GLU A 5 32.84 -2.05 19.89
CA GLU A 5 31.89 -1.67 20.93
C GLU A 5 30.55 -1.27 20.27
N PRO A 6 29.40 -1.68 20.82
CA PRO A 6 28.12 -1.22 20.36
C PRO A 6 27.91 0.24 20.78
N THR A 7 27.70 1.11 19.82
CA THR A 7 27.31 2.50 20.04
C THR A 7 25.91 2.53 20.63
N ASP A 8 25.80 3.00 21.87
CA ASP A 8 24.52 3.29 22.54
C ASP A 8 23.73 4.29 21.71
N VAL A 9 22.61 3.85 21.16
CA VAL A 9 21.62 4.72 20.55
C VAL A 9 20.77 5.31 21.69
N GLU A 10 20.98 6.57 22.01
CA GLU A 10 20.10 7.28 22.92
C GLU A 10 18.63 7.18 22.50
N PRO A 11 17.70 6.98 23.45
CA PRO A 11 16.28 6.93 23.14
C PRO A 11 15.80 8.30 22.71
N THR A 12 15.48 8.44 21.43
CA THR A 12 14.83 9.62 20.84
C THR A 12 13.56 9.97 21.60
N ALA A 13 13.40 11.25 21.86
CA ALA A 13 12.34 11.91 22.61
C ALA A 13 10.95 11.29 22.41
N ALA A 14 10.19 11.23 23.51
CA ALA A 14 8.82 10.76 23.59
C ALA A 14 7.96 11.34 22.46
N ILE A 15 7.43 10.45 21.63
CA ILE A 15 6.37 10.77 20.66
C ILE A 15 5.16 11.17 21.51
N GLY A 16 4.73 12.42 21.36
CA GLY A 16 3.56 12.99 22.04
C GLY A 16 2.32 12.11 21.86
N ALA A 17 1.39 12.21 22.81
CA ALA A 17 0.12 11.48 22.81
C ALA A 17 -0.61 11.60 21.46
N PRO A 18 -1.38 10.57 21.05
CA PRO A 18 -2.03 10.55 19.75
C PRO A 18 -2.98 11.75 19.62
N THR A 19 -2.62 12.65 18.77
CA THR A 19 -3.42 13.75 18.29
C THR A 19 -4.62 13.18 17.52
N THR A 20 -5.78 13.81 17.60
CA THR A 20 -7.02 13.35 16.94
C THR A 20 -6.82 13.20 15.42
N LEU A 21 -7.56 12.31 14.77
CA LEU A 21 -7.47 12.05 13.33
C LEU A 21 -7.58 13.32 12.46
N ASP A 22 -8.24 14.35 12.94
CA ASP A 22 -8.36 15.66 12.27
C ASP A 22 -7.02 16.41 12.10
N GLU A 23 -6.06 16.21 13.01
CA GLU A 23 -4.74 16.84 12.89
C GLU A 23 -3.83 16.16 11.87
N HIS A 24 -4.23 14.98 11.37
CA HIS A 24 -3.53 14.24 10.31
C HIS A 24 -4.16 14.40 8.93
N ALA A 25 -5.12 15.32 8.76
CA ALA A 25 -5.82 15.52 7.48
C ALA A 25 -4.85 15.76 6.31
N ASP A 26 -3.69 16.37 6.57
CA ASP A 26 -2.65 16.62 5.56
C ASP A 26 -1.59 15.50 5.46
N CYS A 27 -1.69 14.45 6.27
CA CYS A 27 -0.75 13.34 6.24
C CYS A 27 -1.17 12.29 5.19
N SER A 28 -0.40 12.16 4.11
CA SER A 28 -0.66 11.16 3.05
C SER A 28 -0.68 9.73 3.57
N ILE A 29 0.12 9.41 4.59
CA ILE A 29 0.13 8.07 5.22
C ILE A 29 -1.20 7.85 5.96
N ALA A 30 -1.67 8.82 6.77
CA ALA A 30 -2.92 8.70 7.49
C ALA A 30 -4.09 8.48 6.52
N ARG A 31 -4.17 9.27 5.45
CA ARG A 31 -5.19 9.12 4.39
C ARG A 31 -5.12 7.76 3.69
N ALA A 32 -3.93 7.24 3.42
CA ALA A 32 -3.77 5.91 2.85
C ALA A 32 -4.27 4.82 3.82
N LEU A 33 -3.95 4.96 5.12
CA LEU A 33 -4.37 3.99 6.14
C LEU A 33 -5.89 3.98 6.39
N GLU A 34 -6.64 5.02 6.08
CA GLU A 34 -8.11 4.99 6.07
C GLU A 34 -8.64 3.92 5.10
N ILE A 35 -7.95 3.69 4.00
CA ILE A 35 -8.34 2.72 2.98
C ILE A 35 -7.72 1.34 3.26
N ILE A 36 -6.41 1.30 3.54
CA ILE A 36 -5.65 0.04 3.59
C ILE A 36 -5.16 -0.33 5.00
N GLY A 37 -5.45 0.45 6.05
CA GLY A 37 -4.87 0.27 7.39
C GLY A 37 -5.39 -0.94 8.18
N ASP A 38 -6.35 -1.68 7.66
CA ASP A 38 -6.86 -2.91 8.28
C ASP A 38 -6.09 -4.15 7.82
N ARG A 39 -5.79 -5.06 8.76
CA ARG A 39 -5.01 -6.28 8.46
C ARG A 39 -5.60 -7.13 7.35
N TRP A 40 -6.94 -7.26 7.31
CA TRP A 40 -7.60 -8.07 6.30
C TRP A 40 -7.49 -7.44 4.92
N THR A 41 -7.57 -6.12 4.86
CA THR A 41 -7.38 -5.36 3.62
C THR A 41 -5.99 -5.59 3.04
N ILE A 42 -4.93 -5.53 3.84
CA ILE A 42 -3.55 -5.82 3.40
C ILE A 42 -3.43 -7.27 2.91
N LEU A 43 -4.01 -8.23 3.62
CA LEU A 43 -3.95 -9.64 3.21
C LEU A 43 -4.76 -9.92 1.93
N ILE A 44 -5.92 -9.26 1.75
CA ILE A 44 -6.70 -9.33 0.50
C ILE A 44 -5.88 -8.78 -0.68
N LEU A 45 -5.19 -7.65 -0.49
CA LEU A 45 -4.33 -7.08 -1.53
C LEU A 45 -3.15 -8.02 -1.86
N ARG A 46 -2.49 -8.60 -0.85
CA ARG A 46 -1.47 -9.63 -1.06
C ARG A 46 -1.99 -10.75 -1.97
N ASP A 47 -3.17 -11.26 -1.69
CA ASP A 47 -3.77 -12.37 -2.43
C ASP A 47 -4.18 -11.95 -3.85
N ALA A 48 -4.68 -10.72 -4.01
CA ALA A 48 -4.96 -10.16 -5.32
C ALA A 48 -3.69 -10.07 -6.20
N PHE A 49 -2.53 -9.70 -5.63
CA PHE A 49 -1.24 -9.74 -6.33
C PHE A 49 -0.79 -11.17 -6.66
N ARG A 50 -1.16 -12.17 -5.84
CA ARG A 50 -0.94 -13.60 -6.12
C ARG A 50 -1.91 -14.16 -7.18
N GLY A 51 -2.82 -13.34 -7.69
CA GLY A 51 -3.80 -13.74 -8.69
C GLY A 51 -5.06 -14.39 -8.14
N ILE A 52 -5.28 -14.40 -6.81
CA ILE A 52 -6.51 -14.88 -6.18
C ILE A 52 -7.56 -13.78 -6.34
N ARG A 53 -8.62 -14.05 -7.12
CA ARG A 53 -9.55 -13.02 -7.57
C ARG A 53 -11.00 -13.26 -7.17
N ARG A 54 -11.37 -14.51 -6.83
CA ARG A 54 -12.75 -14.87 -6.54
C ARG A 54 -13.05 -14.82 -5.06
N PHE A 55 -14.27 -14.43 -4.72
CA PHE A 55 -14.71 -14.29 -3.32
C PHE A 55 -14.46 -15.56 -2.49
N ASP A 56 -14.86 -16.73 -3.01
CA ASP A 56 -14.74 -17.97 -2.25
C ASP A 56 -13.29 -18.47 -2.15
N GLU A 57 -12.42 -18.11 -3.12
CA GLU A 57 -10.98 -18.39 -3.08
C GLU A 57 -10.30 -17.53 -2.01
N LEU A 58 -10.56 -16.21 -2.02
CA LEU A 58 -10.08 -15.28 -1.00
C LEU A 58 -10.54 -15.69 0.41
N ARG A 59 -11.82 -16.06 0.54
CA ARG A 59 -12.36 -16.51 1.82
C ARG A 59 -11.65 -17.74 2.37
N ARG A 60 -11.33 -18.69 1.50
CA ARG A 60 -10.65 -19.95 1.86
C ARG A 60 -9.18 -19.72 2.20
N ASP A 61 -8.47 -18.93 1.39
CA ASP A 61 -7.04 -18.65 1.61
C ASP A 61 -6.80 -17.88 2.91
N LEU A 62 -7.68 -16.92 3.21
CA LEU A 62 -7.56 -16.06 4.39
C LEU A 62 -8.23 -16.61 5.64
N ASP A 63 -9.03 -17.66 5.53
CA ASP A 63 -9.92 -18.15 6.61
C ASP A 63 -10.72 -17.01 7.28
N ILE A 64 -11.27 -16.14 6.46
CA ILE A 64 -11.98 -14.92 6.89
C ILE A 64 -13.50 -15.13 6.89
N ALA A 65 -14.20 -14.54 7.87
CA ALA A 65 -15.64 -14.55 7.92
C ALA A 65 -16.25 -13.81 6.72
N ARG A 66 -17.29 -14.42 6.11
CA ARG A 66 -17.96 -13.91 4.91
C ARG A 66 -18.37 -12.43 4.99
N PRO A 67 -19.00 -11.94 6.09
CA PRO A 67 -19.37 -10.52 6.18
C PRO A 67 -18.18 -9.58 6.20
N VAL A 68 -17.07 -9.98 6.86
CA VAL A 68 -15.86 -9.19 6.94
C VAL A 68 -15.22 -9.07 5.57
N LEU A 69 -15.05 -10.19 4.85
CA LEU A 69 -14.51 -10.17 3.49
C LEU A 69 -15.37 -9.30 2.56
N ALA A 70 -16.69 -9.45 2.62
CA ALA A 70 -17.60 -8.66 1.79
C ALA A 70 -17.48 -7.16 2.06
N ASP A 71 -17.35 -6.74 3.32
CA ASP A 71 -17.15 -5.34 3.70
C ASP A 71 -15.83 -4.80 3.18
N ARG A 72 -14.74 -5.54 3.36
CA ARG A 72 -13.40 -5.11 2.91
C ARG A 72 -13.31 -5.02 1.39
N LEU A 73 -13.85 -5.99 0.67
CA LEU A 73 -13.89 -5.95 -0.79
C LEU A 73 -14.72 -4.77 -1.31
N ARG A 74 -15.88 -4.48 -0.67
CA ARG A 74 -16.69 -3.31 -1.01
C ARG A 74 -15.88 -2.02 -0.82
N LYS A 75 -15.24 -1.81 0.33
CA LYS A 75 -14.42 -0.62 0.62
C LYS A 75 -13.29 -0.45 -0.40
N LEU A 76 -12.60 -1.52 -0.77
CA LEU A 76 -11.55 -1.48 -1.78
C LEU A 76 -12.09 -1.15 -3.18
N VAL A 77 -13.29 -1.60 -3.52
CA VAL A 77 -13.95 -1.24 -4.79
C VAL A 77 -14.40 0.22 -4.77
N ASP A 78 -15.04 0.66 -3.68
CA ASP A 78 -15.50 2.05 -3.52
C ASP A 78 -14.33 3.05 -3.53
N ALA A 79 -13.18 2.66 -2.99
CA ALA A 79 -11.95 3.45 -3.03
C ALA A 79 -11.21 3.37 -4.40
N GLY A 80 -11.68 2.56 -5.34
CA GLY A 80 -11.05 2.41 -6.66
C GLY A 80 -9.75 1.59 -6.67
N VAL A 81 -9.41 0.92 -5.58
CA VAL A 81 -8.22 0.05 -5.48
C VAL A 81 -8.46 -1.28 -6.19
N LEU A 82 -9.67 -1.82 -6.06
CA LEU A 82 -10.14 -3.00 -6.79
C LEU A 82 -11.27 -2.63 -7.74
N GLN A 83 -11.43 -3.41 -8.79
CA GLN A 83 -12.62 -3.42 -9.64
C GLN A 83 -13.32 -4.77 -9.52
N LYS A 84 -14.67 -4.73 -9.48
CA LYS A 84 -15.52 -5.91 -9.46
C LYS A 84 -16.00 -6.19 -10.88
N ILE A 85 -15.65 -7.37 -11.42
CA ILE A 85 -15.96 -7.75 -12.81
C ILE A 85 -16.83 -8.99 -12.79
N GLU A 86 -17.93 -8.96 -13.52
CA GLU A 86 -18.74 -10.15 -13.74
C GLU A 86 -18.01 -11.10 -14.72
N TYR A 87 -17.84 -12.34 -14.32
CA TYR A 87 -17.25 -13.38 -15.17
C TYR A 87 -18.24 -14.50 -15.55
N GLN A 88 -19.42 -14.54 -14.91
CA GLN A 88 -20.48 -15.48 -15.19
C GLN A 88 -21.84 -14.85 -14.94
N ALA A 89 -22.76 -14.99 -15.92
CA ALA A 89 -24.09 -14.38 -15.87
C ALA A 89 -25.14 -15.23 -15.12
N HIS A 90 -25.05 -16.56 -15.19
CA HIS A 90 -26.05 -17.46 -14.59
C HIS A 90 -25.39 -18.66 -13.88
N PRO A 91 -25.43 -18.74 -12.53
CA PRO A 91 -25.74 -17.64 -11.62
C PRO A 91 -24.69 -16.54 -11.73
N VAL A 92 -25.09 -15.29 -11.42
CA VAL A 92 -24.16 -14.15 -11.50
C VAL A 92 -22.99 -14.34 -10.54
N ARG A 93 -21.76 -14.28 -11.07
CA ARG A 93 -20.53 -14.39 -10.29
C ARG A 93 -19.54 -13.30 -10.66
N TYR A 94 -18.80 -12.83 -9.66
CA TYR A 94 -17.85 -11.74 -9.79
C TYR A 94 -16.45 -12.15 -9.38
N GLU A 95 -15.47 -11.52 -9.99
CA GLU A 95 -14.08 -11.52 -9.57
C GLU A 95 -13.63 -10.09 -9.24
N TYR A 96 -12.59 -9.99 -8.42
CA TYR A 96 -12.01 -8.72 -7.97
C TYR A 96 -10.59 -8.62 -8.54
N ARG A 97 -10.33 -7.56 -9.28
CA ARG A 97 -9.02 -7.31 -9.89
C ARG A 97 -8.43 -5.99 -9.41
N LEU A 98 -7.13 -5.93 -9.27
CA LEU A 98 -6.43 -4.68 -9.00
C LEU A 98 -6.65 -3.70 -10.16
N THR A 99 -6.94 -2.44 -9.83
CA THR A 99 -6.90 -1.33 -10.78
C THR A 99 -5.45 -0.84 -10.95
N PRO A 100 -5.14 0.05 -11.91
CA PRO A 100 -3.83 0.70 -11.98
C PRO A 100 -3.43 1.33 -10.64
N MET A 101 -4.33 2.03 -9.94
CA MET A 101 -4.09 2.59 -8.61
C MET A 101 -3.81 1.50 -7.56
N GLY A 102 -4.49 0.36 -7.63
CA GLY A 102 -4.25 -0.77 -6.75
C GLY A 102 -2.87 -1.42 -6.98
N ILE A 103 -2.42 -1.49 -8.24
CA ILE A 103 -1.10 -2.03 -8.60
C ILE A 103 0.02 -1.16 -8.02
N GLU A 104 -0.15 0.16 -7.95
CA GLU A 104 0.83 1.08 -7.37
C GLU A 104 1.06 0.88 -5.85
N LEU A 105 0.23 0.11 -5.15
CA LEU A 105 0.48 -0.32 -3.77
C LEU A 105 1.55 -1.41 -3.64
N SER A 106 1.96 -2.05 -4.74
CA SER A 106 2.95 -3.15 -4.72
C SER A 106 4.23 -2.81 -3.94
N PRO A 107 4.90 -1.65 -4.16
CA PRO A 107 6.14 -1.33 -3.42
C PRO A 107 5.95 -1.28 -1.90
N ALA A 108 4.80 -0.79 -1.43
CA ALA A 108 4.50 -0.71 0.01
C ALA A 108 4.30 -2.12 0.61
N LEU A 109 3.58 -3.01 -0.10
CA LEU A 109 3.39 -4.39 0.32
C LEU A 109 4.70 -5.18 0.33
N VAL A 110 5.56 -4.97 -0.68
CA VAL A 110 6.90 -5.58 -0.75
C VAL A 110 7.77 -5.09 0.40
N ALA A 111 7.74 -3.79 0.73
CA ALA A 111 8.47 -3.24 1.86
C ALA A 111 8.03 -3.86 3.18
N LEU A 112 6.72 -4.00 3.39
CA LEU A 112 6.14 -4.63 4.58
C LEU A 112 6.52 -6.11 4.67
N MET A 113 6.45 -6.84 3.56
CA MET A 113 6.85 -8.24 3.48
C MET A 113 8.32 -8.42 3.87
N ARG A 114 9.23 -7.67 3.27
CA ARG A 114 10.67 -7.76 3.56
C ARG A 114 11.04 -7.38 4.98
N TRP A 115 10.32 -6.42 5.56
CA TRP A 115 10.48 -6.09 6.97
C TRP A 115 10.05 -7.29 7.85
N GLY A 116 8.90 -7.91 7.55
CA GLY A 116 8.43 -9.11 8.25
C GLY A 116 9.39 -10.29 8.11
N ASP A 117 9.90 -10.55 6.90
CA ASP A 117 10.86 -11.62 6.65
C ASP A 117 12.15 -11.42 7.45
N ARG A 118 12.63 -10.19 7.55
CA ARG A 118 13.87 -9.87 8.26
C ARG A 118 13.76 -10.01 9.77
N TYR A 119 12.65 -9.57 10.35
CA TYR A 119 12.54 -9.40 11.80
C TYR A 119 11.58 -10.38 12.51
N LEU A 120 10.70 -11.05 11.74
CA LEU A 120 9.64 -11.89 12.31
C LEU A 120 9.68 -13.35 11.81
N SER A 121 10.58 -13.71 10.89
CA SER A 121 10.59 -15.03 10.23
C SER A 121 11.86 -15.84 10.50
N ASP A 122 12.66 -15.48 11.49
CA ASP A 122 13.91 -16.18 11.89
C ASP A 122 14.83 -16.52 10.70
N GLY A 123 14.88 -15.62 9.70
CA GLY A 123 15.67 -15.80 8.49
C GLY A 123 15.04 -16.71 7.41
N ASN A 124 13.83 -17.23 7.64
CA ASN A 124 13.10 -18.07 6.69
C ASN A 124 12.03 -17.24 6.00
N ALA A 125 12.37 -16.57 4.88
CA ALA A 125 11.39 -15.89 4.05
C ALA A 125 10.47 -16.91 3.36
N PRO A 126 9.14 -16.90 3.63
CA PRO A 126 8.21 -17.86 3.04
C PRO A 126 7.98 -17.62 1.53
N THR A 127 8.36 -16.45 1.03
CA THR A 127 8.19 -16.06 -0.38
C THR A 127 9.37 -15.21 -0.83
N VAL A 128 9.96 -15.58 -1.94
CA VAL A 128 11.01 -14.79 -2.61
C VAL A 128 10.43 -14.18 -3.88
N LEU A 129 10.58 -12.86 -4.04
CA LEU A 129 10.17 -12.17 -5.25
C LEU A 129 11.31 -12.16 -6.27
N VAL A 130 11.00 -12.61 -7.48
CA VAL A 130 11.96 -12.68 -8.58
C VAL A 130 11.49 -11.86 -9.78
N HIS A 131 12.43 -11.36 -10.56
CA HIS A 131 12.15 -10.76 -11.86
C HIS A 131 11.87 -11.89 -12.86
N GLU A 132 10.61 -12.02 -13.29
CA GLU A 132 10.13 -13.13 -14.10
C GLU A 132 11.01 -13.45 -15.32
N PRO A 133 11.46 -12.45 -16.11
CA PRO A 133 12.26 -12.73 -17.30
C PRO A 133 13.64 -13.33 -17.02
N CYS A 134 14.28 -13.05 -15.89
CA CYS A 134 15.64 -13.53 -15.59
C CYS A 134 15.76 -14.40 -14.36
N GLY A 135 14.69 -14.54 -13.56
CA GLY A 135 14.66 -15.37 -12.36
C GLY A 135 15.49 -14.86 -11.17
N HIS A 136 16.13 -13.69 -11.29
CA HIS A 136 16.90 -13.13 -10.18
C HIS A 136 15.99 -12.50 -9.13
N GLU A 137 16.40 -12.61 -7.87
CA GLU A 137 15.71 -12.00 -6.76
C GLU A 137 15.67 -10.48 -6.92
N LEU A 138 14.49 -9.89 -6.66
CA LEU A 138 14.30 -8.45 -6.71
C LEU A 138 14.86 -7.80 -5.46
N GLU A 139 15.67 -6.77 -5.63
CA GLU A 139 16.07 -5.87 -4.56
C GLU A 139 15.13 -4.67 -4.49
N GLN A 140 14.89 -4.19 -3.26
CA GLN A 140 14.14 -2.97 -3.04
C GLN A 140 15.05 -1.91 -2.41
N GLY A 141 15.08 -0.74 -3.02
CA GLY A 141 15.90 0.38 -2.55
C GLY A 141 15.27 1.72 -2.91
N PHE A 142 15.78 2.77 -2.29
CA PHE A 142 15.45 4.14 -2.65
C PHE A 142 16.42 4.62 -3.71
N TRP A 143 15.90 5.04 -4.85
CA TRP A 143 16.67 5.55 -5.99
C TRP A 143 16.61 7.08 -6.01
N CYS A 144 17.76 7.72 -6.24
CA CYS A 144 17.84 9.14 -6.49
C CYS A 144 18.19 9.39 -7.97
N GLU A 145 17.26 10.00 -8.70
CA GLU A 145 17.44 10.27 -10.13
C GLU A 145 18.66 11.17 -10.42
N THR A 146 18.85 12.19 -9.59
CA THR A 146 19.97 13.12 -9.74
C THR A 146 21.32 12.47 -9.46
N CYS A 147 21.42 11.67 -8.40
CA CYS A 147 22.67 11.00 -8.03
C CYS A 147 22.88 9.70 -8.82
N ARG A 148 21.84 9.18 -9.48
CA ARG A 148 21.82 7.92 -10.24
C ARG A 148 22.34 6.72 -9.43
N GLN A 149 21.93 6.64 -8.15
CA GLN A 149 22.31 5.57 -7.25
C GLN A 149 21.21 5.30 -6.21
N THR A 150 21.26 4.12 -5.61
CA THR A 150 20.44 3.78 -4.45
C THR A 150 21.08 4.31 -3.16
N PHE A 151 20.26 4.58 -2.16
CA PHE A 151 20.72 5.09 -0.87
C PHE A 151 19.98 4.45 0.29
N ARG A 152 20.52 4.59 1.49
CA ARG A 152 19.92 4.04 2.71
C ARG A 152 18.77 4.92 3.19
N PRO A 153 17.74 4.34 3.86
CA PRO A 153 16.62 5.11 4.41
C PRO A 153 17.02 6.27 5.32
N THR A 154 18.14 6.15 6.02
CA THR A 154 18.71 7.20 6.90
C THR A 154 19.19 8.46 6.15
N ALA A 155 19.31 8.40 4.82
CA ALA A 155 19.66 9.55 3.98
C ALA A 155 18.42 10.31 3.44
N ILE A 156 17.21 9.93 3.90
CA ILE A 156 15.96 10.60 3.49
C ILE A 156 15.71 11.79 4.41
N ALA A 157 15.48 12.95 3.82
CA ALA A 157 14.98 14.13 4.51
C ALA A 157 13.64 14.56 3.93
N SER A 158 12.79 15.16 4.74
CA SER A 158 11.51 15.72 4.30
C SER A 158 11.58 17.24 4.19
N ARG A 159 10.83 17.80 3.27
CA ARG A 159 10.55 19.24 3.17
C ARG A 159 9.06 19.43 2.88
N PRO A 160 8.48 20.57 3.20
CA PRO A 160 7.10 20.85 2.82
C PRO A 160 6.90 20.67 1.32
N GLY A 161 5.83 19.97 0.95
CA GLY A 161 5.40 19.86 -0.45
C GLY A 161 4.81 21.19 -0.92
N THR A 162 4.90 21.46 -2.23
CA THR A 162 4.10 22.54 -2.82
C THR A 162 2.68 22.02 -2.92
N ALA A 163 1.74 22.65 -2.20
CA ALA A 163 0.32 22.37 -2.38
C ALA A 163 -0.03 22.64 -3.87
N ALA A 164 -0.63 21.67 -4.53
CA ALA A 164 -1.16 21.91 -5.88
C ALA A 164 -2.20 23.02 -5.76
N THR A 165 -1.97 24.16 -6.42
CA THR A 165 -2.97 25.22 -6.50
C THR A 165 -4.23 24.61 -7.13
N PRO A 166 -5.40 24.63 -6.47
CA PRO A 166 -6.61 24.09 -7.06
C PRO A 166 -6.85 24.80 -8.40
N ALA A 167 -7.03 24.02 -9.48
CA ALA A 167 -7.32 24.55 -10.79
C ALA A 167 -8.55 25.46 -10.67
N ALA A 168 -8.40 26.74 -11.03
CA ALA A 168 -9.46 27.73 -11.00
C ALA A 168 -10.63 27.20 -11.84
N THR A 169 -11.74 26.89 -11.18
CA THR A 169 -12.98 26.49 -11.83
C THR A 169 -13.48 27.69 -12.62
N THR A 170 -13.22 27.69 -13.93
CA THR A 170 -13.74 28.69 -14.84
C THR A 170 -15.27 28.57 -14.86
N ARG A 171 -15.95 29.40 -14.10
CA ARG A 171 -17.41 29.58 -14.22
C ARG A 171 -17.70 30.11 -15.63
N ARG A 172 -18.17 29.24 -16.49
CA ARG A 172 -18.75 29.65 -17.75
C ARG A 172 -19.97 30.51 -17.44
N GLY A 173 -19.86 31.80 -17.76
CA GLY A 173 -20.95 32.75 -17.66
C GLY A 173 -22.12 32.29 -18.47
N ALA A 174 -23.30 32.27 -17.86
CA ALA A 174 -24.58 32.12 -18.55
C ALA A 174 -24.79 33.33 -19.44
N HIS A 175 -24.76 33.14 -20.75
CA HIS A 175 -25.29 34.13 -21.70
C HIS A 175 -26.81 34.13 -21.58
N ALA A 176 -27.34 35.20 -21.02
CA ALA A 176 -28.76 35.54 -21.14
C ALA A 176 -29.03 35.95 -22.58
N HIS A 177 -29.91 35.24 -23.25
CA HIS A 177 -30.57 35.72 -24.49
C HIS A 177 -31.73 36.65 -24.11
N ARG A 178 -31.69 37.83 -24.64
CA ARG A 178 -32.88 38.67 -24.92
C ARG A 178 -33.46 38.31 -26.27
#